data_5b422cb5b91b255d93d48ef468fd36f2
#
_entry.id   5b422cb5b91b255d93d48ef468fd36f2
#
_cell.length_a   1.000
_cell.length_b   1.000
_cell.length_c   1.000
_cell.angle_alpha   90.00
_cell.angle_beta   90.00
_cell.angle_gamma   90.00
#
_symmetry.space_group_name_H-M   'P 1'
#
loop_
_entity.id
_entity.type
_entity.pdbx_description
1 polymer ?
#
loop_
_entity_poly.entity_id
_entity_poly.type
_entity_poly.pdbx_seq_one_letter_code
_entity_poly.pdbx_strand_id
1 'polypeptide(L)'
;MLLLELPVELLDKIIELTLPDSLESFALSCKTVYSVGRDYVRSHNLHKQRWTCFRYDNRGNTDHGFKTPMELLVAIYEDPLIASYIQTADFWQKDYNEEQIARLKKRVLEDDTNLAAIGGLLGQSHYLRHANQDPEQWLAEMCWEEGEGDEPRDAYRGDHYSTNMATIILLTLLPNLRELILPNEWLSLPEPNDSPPAKQLWSVLDVITCEAGLRPLSNASLSRLNKILPYAHVSYRDRNALIELNPFLPIKSVEHMHIANCVAVDDGHTGIPFTWRNTGQTSNLRILELAGCCIDSDGITELVKHTPHLTTLKYSHHVKWHGCQYDWDAGNFVRAIEEHCGSTLENLAVTIDSLDGMVETGVDSMQGFQRLHSVELDILVFAGPPPGSGLRQGTIDNGYKYDISKVPCLADILPRSIKQVSLFVPSSTGDADAGIELQTLASLFRQYAPSETLGQPDLVEVHVGFGHAYAYADEVRQIFDAHNDSSKPNRLMDKWHVDPTITDRKTWVEDFHEKYAISYD
;
A
#
# COMPACT_ATOMS: atom_id res chain seq x y z
N MET A 1 -28.27 32.34 -30.69
CA MET A 1 -26.84 32.75 -30.90
C MET A 1 -25.99 31.49 -30.90
N LEU A 2 -25.34 31.20 -32.00
CA LEU A 2 -24.47 30.03 -32.10
C LEU A 2 -23.11 30.37 -31.47
N LEU A 3 -22.42 29.40 -30.94
CA LEU A 3 -21.09 29.57 -30.31
C LEU A 3 -20.11 30.36 -31.19
N LEU A 4 -20.13 30.11 -32.50
CA LEU A 4 -19.25 30.76 -33.47
C LEU A 4 -19.68 32.18 -33.86
N GLU A 5 -20.82 32.65 -33.39
CA GLU A 5 -21.31 34.06 -33.56
C GLU A 5 -20.86 34.94 -32.38
N LEU A 6 -20.23 34.38 -31.37
CA LEU A 6 -19.69 35.13 -30.24
C LEU A 6 -18.49 35.99 -30.68
N PRO A 7 -18.32 37.18 -30.08
CA PRO A 7 -17.08 37.94 -30.21
C PRO A 7 -15.86 37.08 -29.82
N VAL A 8 -14.74 37.34 -30.49
CA VAL A 8 -13.52 36.56 -30.28
C VAL A 8 -13.07 36.60 -28.82
N GLU A 9 -13.29 37.72 -28.14
CA GLU A 9 -12.92 37.90 -26.71
C GLU A 9 -13.74 36.99 -25.78
N LEU A 10 -15.01 36.76 -26.11
CA LEU A 10 -15.83 35.83 -25.33
C LEU A 10 -15.48 34.38 -25.62
N LEU A 11 -15.16 34.06 -26.87
CA LEU A 11 -14.69 32.74 -27.24
C LEU A 11 -13.33 32.43 -26.58
N ASP A 12 -12.42 33.39 -26.54
CA ASP A 12 -11.14 33.32 -25.85
C ASP A 12 -11.35 33.01 -24.35
N LYS A 13 -12.23 33.74 -23.69
CA LYS A 13 -12.57 33.49 -22.27
C LYS A 13 -13.19 32.12 -22.02
N ILE A 14 -14.02 31.62 -22.94
CA ILE A 14 -14.59 30.27 -22.86
C ILE A 14 -13.46 29.23 -22.99
N ILE A 15 -12.52 29.44 -23.92
CA ILE A 15 -11.37 28.55 -24.11
C ILE A 15 -10.53 28.49 -22.82
N GLU A 16 -10.21 29.62 -22.22
CA GLU A 16 -9.50 29.70 -20.95
C GLU A 16 -10.20 28.89 -19.84
N LEU A 17 -11.52 29.00 -19.73
CA LEU A 17 -12.33 28.29 -18.75
C LEU A 17 -12.42 26.76 -18.99
N THR A 18 -11.99 26.27 -20.17
CA THR A 18 -11.94 24.83 -20.45
C THR A 18 -10.64 24.15 -19.97
N LEU A 19 -9.67 24.93 -19.50
CA LEU A 19 -8.42 24.40 -18.95
C LEU A 19 -8.62 23.74 -17.58
N PRO A 20 -7.90 22.67 -17.31
CA PRO A 20 -7.14 21.82 -18.23
C PRO A 20 -7.97 20.73 -18.89
N ASP A 21 -9.13 20.34 -18.29
CA ASP A 21 -9.81 19.06 -18.53
C ASP A 21 -10.56 18.98 -19.87
N SER A 22 -11.09 20.10 -20.35
CA SER A 22 -11.98 20.14 -21.50
C SER A 22 -11.37 20.85 -22.73
N LEU A 23 -10.18 21.43 -22.61
CA LEU A 23 -9.56 22.21 -23.68
C LEU A 23 -9.37 21.41 -24.97
N GLU A 24 -8.84 20.17 -24.86
CA GLU A 24 -8.57 19.34 -26.03
C GLU A 24 -9.86 19.03 -26.81
N SER A 25 -10.90 18.59 -26.09
CA SER A 25 -12.20 18.29 -26.71
C SER A 25 -12.84 19.52 -27.32
N PHE A 26 -12.70 20.67 -26.63
CA PHE A 26 -13.26 21.92 -27.12
C PHE A 26 -12.50 22.47 -28.34
N ALA A 27 -11.17 22.45 -28.32
CA ALA A 27 -10.33 22.86 -29.44
C ALA A 27 -10.53 21.98 -30.70
N LEU A 28 -10.77 20.69 -30.49
CA LEU A 28 -11.06 19.77 -31.60
C LEU A 28 -12.47 19.88 -32.17
N SER A 29 -13.38 20.63 -31.53
CA SER A 29 -14.77 20.75 -31.96
C SER A 29 -14.92 21.44 -33.32
N CYS A 30 -14.10 22.46 -33.60
CA CYS A 30 -14.04 23.10 -34.91
C CYS A 30 -12.76 23.91 -35.15
N LYS A 31 -12.46 24.18 -36.45
CA LYS A 31 -11.27 24.91 -36.87
C LYS A 31 -11.18 26.32 -36.30
N THR A 32 -12.29 27.01 -36.13
CA THR A 32 -12.35 28.37 -35.58
C THR A 32 -11.92 28.40 -34.13
N VAL A 33 -12.47 27.50 -33.29
CA VAL A 33 -12.09 27.37 -31.88
C VAL A 33 -10.60 27.03 -31.77
N TYR A 34 -10.13 26.08 -32.57
CA TYR A 34 -8.70 25.72 -32.61
C TYR A 34 -7.82 26.89 -32.99
N SER A 35 -8.24 27.69 -33.98
CA SER A 35 -7.46 28.85 -34.45
C SER A 35 -7.35 29.93 -33.38
N VAL A 36 -8.46 30.24 -32.70
CA VAL A 36 -8.48 31.22 -31.59
C VAL A 36 -7.70 30.67 -30.40
N GLY A 37 -7.86 29.41 -30.10
CA GLY A 37 -7.25 28.74 -28.92
C GLY A 37 -5.81 28.27 -29.13
N ARG A 38 -5.16 28.56 -30.24
CA ARG A 38 -3.82 28.01 -30.59
C ARG A 38 -2.78 28.18 -29.49
N ASP A 39 -2.72 29.35 -28.88
CA ASP A 39 -1.74 29.64 -27.83
C ASP A 39 -2.09 28.89 -26.52
N TYR A 40 -3.37 28.77 -26.20
CA TYR A 40 -3.84 27.93 -25.08
C TYR A 40 -3.49 26.45 -25.30
N VAL A 41 -3.70 25.92 -26.50
CA VAL A 41 -3.33 24.53 -26.85
C VAL A 41 -1.84 24.32 -26.69
N ARG A 42 -1.03 25.28 -27.12
CA ARG A 42 0.44 25.20 -26.97
C ARG A 42 0.85 25.21 -25.50
N SER A 43 0.33 26.16 -24.73
CA SER A 43 0.59 26.28 -23.30
C SER A 43 0.09 25.04 -22.54
N HIS A 44 -1.12 24.57 -22.84
CA HIS A 44 -1.68 23.35 -22.29
C HIS A 44 -0.78 22.12 -22.50
N ASN A 45 -0.31 21.92 -23.72
CA ASN A 45 0.57 20.79 -24.03
C ASN A 45 1.90 20.86 -23.24
N LEU A 46 2.48 22.06 -23.09
CA LEU A 46 3.67 22.28 -22.29
C LEU A 46 3.42 21.99 -20.80
N HIS A 47 2.31 22.50 -20.24
CA HIS A 47 1.93 22.21 -18.86
C HIS A 47 1.66 20.72 -18.65
N LYS A 48 0.91 20.09 -19.55
CA LYS A 48 0.60 18.66 -19.50
C LYS A 48 1.88 17.81 -19.51
N GLN A 49 2.80 18.11 -20.41
CA GLN A 49 4.08 17.40 -20.50
C GLN A 49 4.91 17.57 -19.23
N ARG A 50 4.92 18.78 -18.66
CA ARG A 50 5.79 19.13 -17.54
C ARG A 50 5.21 18.71 -16.19
N TRP A 51 3.89 18.83 -15.99
CA TRP A 51 3.26 18.82 -14.67
C TRP A 51 2.32 17.63 -14.41
N THR A 52 2.00 16.78 -15.39
CA THR A 52 1.13 15.62 -15.15
C THR A 52 1.66 14.72 -14.03
N CYS A 53 2.99 14.60 -13.94
CA CYS A 53 3.65 13.86 -12.87
C CYS A 53 4.65 14.77 -12.17
N PHE A 54 4.40 15.08 -10.91
CA PHE A 54 5.38 15.68 -10.01
C PHE A 54 6.18 14.56 -9.33
N ARG A 55 7.49 14.70 -9.30
CA ARG A 55 8.38 13.79 -8.57
C ARG A 55 9.39 14.60 -7.76
N TYR A 56 9.48 14.27 -6.47
CA TYR A 56 10.51 14.83 -5.61
C TYR A 56 11.88 14.24 -6.00
N ASP A 57 12.72 15.07 -6.60
CA ASP A 57 14.06 14.66 -6.99
C ASP A 57 15.10 15.48 -6.22
N ASN A 58 15.87 14.82 -5.37
CA ASN A 58 16.96 15.41 -4.61
C ASN A 58 18.32 15.35 -5.33
N ARG A 59 18.42 14.64 -6.48
CA ARG A 59 19.70 14.41 -7.19
C ARG A 59 20.22 15.59 -8.00
N GLY A 60 19.48 16.67 -8.09
CA GLY A 60 19.98 17.90 -8.70
C GLY A 60 20.12 17.92 -10.21
N ASN A 61 19.71 16.88 -10.92
CA ASN A 61 20.03 16.68 -12.33
C ASN A 61 18.80 16.52 -13.24
N THR A 62 17.71 17.24 -12.96
CA THR A 62 16.57 17.21 -13.87
C THR A 62 16.47 18.52 -14.67
N ASP A 63 16.33 18.41 -15.98
CA ASP A 63 16.06 19.52 -16.91
C ASP A 63 14.73 20.25 -16.59
N HIS A 64 13.99 19.81 -15.60
CA HIS A 64 12.63 20.27 -15.27
C HIS A 64 12.52 21.23 -14.09
N GLY A 65 13.60 21.55 -13.40
CA GLY A 65 13.70 22.70 -12.49
C GLY A 65 13.07 22.58 -11.10
N PHE A 66 12.20 21.59 -10.81
CA PHE A 66 11.55 21.47 -9.50
C PHE A 66 12.03 20.22 -8.78
N LYS A 67 12.35 20.39 -7.50
CA LYS A 67 13.04 19.37 -6.73
C LYS A 67 12.40 19.10 -5.39
N THR A 68 11.68 20.04 -4.82
CA THR A 68 11.13 19.92 -3.47
C THR A 68 9.64 20.28 -3.42
N PRO A 69 8.91 19.79 -2.41
CA PRO A 69 7.53 20.21 -2.17
C PRO A 69 7.39 21.73 -1.99
N MET A 70 8.36 22.39 -1.34
CA MET A 70 8.33 23.84 -1.14
C MET A 70 8.49 24.62 -2.47
N GLU A 71 9.41 24.18 -3.35
CA GLU A 71 9.55 24.79 -4.68
C GLU A 71 8.27 24.63 -5.51
N LEU A 72 7.57 23.51 -5.36
CA LEU A 72 6.28 23.33 -6.02
C LEU A 72 5.21 24.29 -5.48
N LEU A 73 5.18 24.56 -4.16
CA LEU A 73 4.28 25.57 -3.60
C LEU A 73 4.51 26.95 -4.21
N VAL A 74 5.78 27.38 -4.33
CA VAL A 74 6.14 28.64 -4.98
C VAL A 74 5.65 28.68 -6.43
N ALA A 75 5.90 27.61 -7.19
CA ALA A 75 5.47 27.52 -8.58
C ALA A 75 3.94 27.59 -8.74
N ILE A 76 3.19 26.94 -7.86
CA ILE A 76 1.71 26.99 -7.85
C ILE A 76 1.22 28.39 -7.49
N TYR A 77 1.91 29.10 -6.60
CA TYR A 77 1.56 30.48 -6.30
C TYR A 77 1.74 31.42 -7.53
N GLU A 78 2.84 31.23 -8.28
CA GLU A 78 3.12 31.99 -9.50
C GLU A 78 2.16 31.63 -10.65
N ASP A 79 1.84 30.33 -10.80
CA ASP A 79 0.92 29.82 -11.81
C ASP A 79 -0.04 28.78 -11.21
N PRO A 80 -1.23 29.19 -10.75
CA PRO A 80 -2.20 28.27 -10.13
C PRO A 80 -2.71 27.15 -11.04
N LEU A 81 -2.55 27.27 -12.36
CA LEU A 81 -2.94 26.21 -13.30
C LEU A 81 -2.09 24.96 -13.12
N ILE A 82 -0.84 25.08 -12.65
CA ILE A 82 0.05 23.94 -12.40
C ILE A 82 -0.64 22.89 -11.53
N ALA A 83 -1.28 23.31 -10.44
CA ALA A 83 -1.98 22.42 -9.51
C ALA A 83 -3.05 21.57 -10.20
N SER A 84 -3.71 22.11 -11.22
CA SER A 84 -4.77 21.43 -11.97
C SER A 84 -4.24 20.38 -12.95
N TYR A 85 -2.96 20.45 -13.32
CA TYR A 85 -2.34 19.47 -14.22
C TYR A 85 -1.78 18.25 -13.50
N ILE A 86 -1.48 18.34 -12.20
CA ILE A 86 -0.84 17.26 -11.44
C ILE A 86 -1.86 16.13 -11.21
N GLN A 87 -1.58 14.96 -11.78
CA GLN A 87 -2.36 13.74 -11.62
C GLN A 87 -1.63 12.69 -10.79
N THR A 88 -0.30 12.70 -10.82
CA THR A 88 0.55 11.84 -9.99
C THR A 88 1.49 12.73 -9.18
N ALA A 89 1.53 12.55 -7.87
CA ALA A 89 2.47 13.23 -7.00
C ALA A 89 3.31 12.19 -6.25
N ASP A 90 4.60 12.20 -6.51
CA ASP A 90 5.61 11.34 -5.89
C ASP A 90 6.48 12.21 -4.98
N PHE A 91 6.22 12.09 -3.67
CA PHE A 91 6.96 12.80 -2.62
C PHE A 91 8.05 11.94 -1.98
N TRP A 92 8.16 10.68 -2.38
CA TRP A 92 9.13 9.75 -1.82
C TRP A 92 10.54 10.02 -2.33
N GLN A 93 11.48 9.99 -1.40
CA GLN A 93 12.91 10.14 -1.65
C GLN A 93 13.61 8.81 -1.47
N LYS A 94 13.82 8.08 -2.57
CA LYS A 94 14.47 6.77 -2.53
C LYS A 94 15.90 6.79 -1.98
N ASP A 95 16.66 7.84 -2.31
CA ASP A 95 18.03 8.05 -1.83
C ASP A 95 18.05 9.23 -0.87
N TYR A 96 17.55 9.00 0.34
CA TYR A 96 17.46 10.03 1.36
C TYR A 96 18.85 10.54 1.78
N ASN A 97 19.03 11.86 1.75
CA ASN A 97 20.22 12.55 2.21
C ASN A 97 19.85 13.83 2.96
N GLU A 98 19.91 13.79 4.28
CA GLU A 98 19.54 14.89 5.18
C GLU A 98 20.24 16.21 4.82
N GLU A 99 21.57 16.19 4.61
CA GLU A 99 22.31 17.41 4.30
C GLU A 99 21.83 18.06 2.98
N GLN A 100 21.49 17.24 2.01
CA GLN A 100 21.00 17.75 0.73
C GLN A 100 19.62 18.36 0.86
N ILE A 101 18.74 17.75 1.63
CA ILE A 101 17.40 18.24 1.92
C ILE A 101 17.48 19.57 2.66
N ALA A 102 18.27 19.65 3.73
CA ALA A 102 18.49 20.86 4.49
C ALA A 102 19.00 22.01 3.59
N ARG A 103 19.96 21.72 2.68
CA ARG A 103 20.45 22.72 1.72
C ARG A 103 19.38 23.20 0.74
N LEU A 104 18.55 22.28 0.23
CA LEU A 104 17.46 22.63 -0.70
C LEU A 104 16.38 23.44 0.00
N LYS A 105 16.01 23.06 1.22
CA LYS A 105 15.09 23.80 2.07
C LYS A 105 15.60 25.21 2.33
N LYS A 106 16.84 25.33 2.80
CA LYS A 106 17.50 26.62 3.07
C LYS A 106 17.48 27.55 1.86
N ARG A 107 17.78 27.04 0.66
CA ARG A 107 17.74 27.84 -0.58
C ARG A 107 16.36 28.45 -0.85
N VAL A 108 15.27 27.74 -0.55
CA VAL A 108 13.91 28.27 -0.73
C VAL A 108 13.59 29.31 0.34
N LEU A 109 14.02 29.06 1.58
CA LEU A 109 13.70 29.89 2.74
C LEU A 109 14.55 31.18 2.85
N GLU A 110 15.71 31.22 2.21
CA GLU A 110 16.56 32.44 2.15
C GLU A 110 16.02 33.52 1.18
N ASP A 111 15.01 33.20 0.36
CA ASP A 111 14.39 34.14 -0.55
C ASP A 111 13.06 34.65 0.01
N ASP A 112 13.05 35.92 0.41
CA ASP A 112 11.86 36.60 0.95
C ASP A 112 10.65 36.52 0.00
N THR A 113 10.88 36.47 -1.31
CA THR A 113 9.81 36.34 -2.31
C THR A 113 9.15 34.96 -2.22
N ASN A 114 9.94 33.90 -2.05
CA ASN A 114 9.43 32.56 -1.88
C ASN A 114 8.64 32.42 -0.56
N LEU A 115 9.15 33.00 0.52
CA LEU A 115 8.44 33.01 1.80
C LEU A 115 7.10 33.75 1.70
N ALA A 116 7.07 34.91 1.04
CA ALA A 116 5.84 35.64 0.80
C ALA A 116 4.84 34.85 -0.06
N ALA A 117 5.33 34.11 -1.07
CA ALA A 117 4.51 33.25 -1.91
C ALA A 117 3.87 32.11 -1.11
N ILE A 118 4.66 31.38 -0.31
CA ILE A 118 4.16 30.29 0.55
C ILE A 118 3.19 30.85 1.59
N GLY A 119 3.54 31.94 2.28
CA GLY A 119 2.65 32.60 3.24
C GLY A 119 1.33 33.05 2.61
N GLY A 120 1.36 33.51 1.36
CA GLY A 120 0.16 33.87 0.59
C GLY A 120 -0.77 32.66 0.33
N LEU A 121 -0.21 31.49 -0.02
CA LEU A 121 -1.00 30.25 -0.17
C LEU A 121 -1.62 29.81 1.16
N LEU A 122 -0.83 29.82 2.24
CA LEU A 122 -1.29 29.44 3.57
C LEU A 122 -2.43 30.35 4.03
N GLY A 123 -2.29 31.67 3.90
CA GLY A 123 -3.30 32.65 4.27
C GLY A 123 -4.62 32.52 3.50
N GLN A 124 -4.56 32.02 2.28
CA GLN A 124 -5.74 31.76 1.44
C GLN A 124 -6.38 30.40 1.70
N SER A 125 -5.68 29.47 2.37
CA SER A 125 -6.15 28.10 2.58
C SER A 125 -7.42 28.05 3.44
N HIS A 126 -8.53 27.60 2.88
CA HIS A 126 -9.74 27.33 3.65
C HIS A 126 -9.59 26.07 4.53
N TYR A 127 -8.75 25.11 4.13
CA TYR A 127 -8.48 23.90 4.91
C TYR A 127 -7.79 24.22 6.25
N LEU A 128 -6.77 25.09 6.25
CA LEU A 128 -6.15 25.56 7.49
C LEU A 128 -7.17 26.24 8.40
N ARG A 129 -8.00 27.11 7.83
CA ARG A 129 -9.06 27.81 8.61
C ARG A 129 -10.09 26.85 9.20
N HIS A 130 -10.54 25.85 8.44
CA HIS A 130 -11.47 24.83 8.93
C HIS A 130 -10.85 23.93 9.98
N ALA A 131 -9.55 23.68 9.89
CA ALA A 131 -8.77 22.95 10.90
C ALA A 131 -8.40 23.81 12.13
N ASN A 132 -8.79 25.08 12.18
CA ASN A 132 -8.42 26.06 13.21
C ASN A 132 -6.90 26.21 13.38
N GLN A 133 -6.16 26.13 12.26
CA GLN A 133 -4.71 26.32 12.23
C GLN A 133 -4.36 27.75 11.83
N ASP A 134 -3.34 28.31 12.52
CA ASP A 134 -2.80 29.64 12.19
C ASP A 134 -1.80 29.53 11.02
N PRO A 135 -2.05 30.23 9.88
CA PRO A 135 -1.15 30.20 8.75
C PRO A 135 0.26 30.73 9.06
N GLU A 136 0.39 31.74 9.95
CA GLU A 136 1.69 32.33 10.30
C GLU A 136 2.50 31.34 11.16
N GLN A 137 1.84 30.70 12.12
CA GLN A 137 2.47 29.65 12.91
C GLN A 137 2.87 28.46 12.03
N TRP A 138 2.01 28.03 11.09
CA TRP A 138 2.30 26.94 10.14
C TRP A 138 3.54 27.27 9.32
N LEU A 139 3.65 28.51 8.78
CA LEU A 139 4.83 28.95 8.03
C LEU A 139 6.08 28.92 8.91
N ALA A 140 6.01 29.44 10.13
CA ALA A 140 7.15 29.47 11.05
C ALA A 140 7.66 28.05 11.37
N GLU A 141 6.76 27.09 11.55
CA GLU A 141 7.13 25.69 11.80
C GLU A 141 7.71 25.00 10.55
N MET A 142 7.21 25.31 9.33
CA MET A 142 7.81 24.83 8.10
C MET A 142 9.24 25.37 7.88
N CYS A 143 9.51 26.56 8.38
CA CYS A 143 10.81 27.24 8.25
C CYS A 143 11.81 26.85 9.34
N TRP A 144 11.37 26.13 10.36
CA TRP A 144 12.21 25.79 11.51
C TRP A 144 13.43 24.94 11.08
N GLU A 145 14.63 25.29 11.55
CA GLU A 145 15.89 24.57 11.33
C GLU A 145 16.34 23.86 12.60
N GLU A 146 16.83 22.63 12.49
CA GLU A 146 17.47 21.93 13.61
C GLU A 146 18.73 22.67 14.05
N GLY A 147 18.86 22.90 15.34
CA GLY A 147 20.07 23.46 15.97
C GLY A 147 19.91 24.82 16.66
N GLU A 148 18.76 25.46 16.62
CA GLU A 148 18.53 26.74 17.30
C GLU A 148 17.98 26.62 18.74
N GLY A 149 17.82 25.40 19.28
CA GLY A 149 17.28 25.18 20.63
C GLY A 149 18.15 24.25 21.47
N ASP A 150 18.43 24.69 22.72
CA ASP A 150 19.22 23.94 23.73
C ASP A 150 18.49 22.71 24.34
N GLU A 151 17.34 22.31 23.85
CA GLU A 151 16.54 21.23 24.45
C GLU A 151 16.51 19.97 23.58
N PRO A 152 16.91 18.80 24.13
CA PRO A 152 16.87 17.49 23.42
C PRO A 152 15.46 16.99 23.10
N ARG A 153 14.42 17.77 23.45
CA ARG A 153 13.00 17.38 23.25
C ARG A 153 12.53 17.42 21.81
N ASP A 154 13.33 18.00 20.90
CA ASP A 154 12.91 18.27 19.53
C ASP A 154 13.55 17.35 18.49
N ALA A 155 14.13 16.22 18.89
CA ALA A 155 14.67 15.20 17.98
C ALA A 155 13.61 14.64 16.98
N TYR A 156 12.32 14.94 17.21
CA TYR A 156 11.21 14.57 16.32
C TYR A 156 10.81 15.69 15.35
N ARG A 157 11.47 16.87 15.37
CA ARG A 157 11.18 18.00 14.48
C ARG A 157 12.16 18.13 13.33
N GLY A 158 12.74 17.04 12.86
CA GLY A 158 13.67 17.03 11.75
C GLY A 158 13.07 17.53 10.42
N ASP A 159 13.89 17.56 9.39
CA ASP A 159 13.52 17.98 8.02
C ASP A 159 12.29 17.23 7.46
N HIS A 160 12.01 16.01 7.96
CA HIS A 160 10.80 15.25 7.64
C HIS A 160 9.52 15.97 8.04
N TYR A 161 9.50 16.59 9.22
CA TYR A 161 8.31 17.31 9.70
C TYR A 161 7.94 18.46 8.76
N SER A 162 8.92 19.28 8.39
CA SER A 162 8.68 20.39 7.47
C SER A 162 8.28 19.91 6.06
N THR A 163 8.83 18.78 5.60
CA THR A 163 8.43 18.14 4.34
C THR A 163 6.98 17.62 4.42
N ASN A 164 6.60 17.01 5.53
CA ASN A 164 5.22 16.56 5.77
C ASN A 164 4.25 17.75 5.78
N MET A 165 4.60 18.86 6.45
CA MET A 165 3.80 20.08 6.45
C MET A 165 3.60 20.64 5.04
N ALA A 166 4.68 20.77 4.26
CA ALA A 166 4.62 21.25 2.88
C ALA A 166 3.78 20.30 2.00
N THR A 167 3.94 18.99 2.17
CA THR A 167 3.16 17.98 1.45
C THR A 167 1.67 18.10 1.77
N ILE A 168 1.29 18.25 3.03
CA ILE A 168 -0.12 18.42 3.42
C ILE A 168 -0.72 19.68 2.77
N ILE A 169 0.01 20.78 2.74
CA ILE A 169 -0.47 21.99 2.04
C ILE A 169 -0.62 21.72 0.54
N LEU A 170 0.32 21.04 -0.09
CA LEU A 170 0.19 20.64 -1.50
C LEU A 170 -1.06 19.77 -1.72
N LEU A 171 -1.32 18.81 -0.84
CA LEU A 171 -2.53 17.99 -0.91
C LEU A 171 -3.82 18.83 -0.85
N THR A 172 -3.80 20.03 -0.26
CA THR A 172 -4.95 20.96 -0.30
C THR A 172 -5.15 21.64 -1.66
N LEU A 173 -4.14 21.62 -2.52
CA LEU A 173 -4.11 22.38 -3.77
C LEU A 173 -4.29 21.52 -5.04
N LEU A 174 -4.27 20.18 -4.93
CA LEU A 174 -4.21 19.26 -6.06
C LEU A 174 -5.58 18.61 -6.39
N PRO A 175 -6.49 19.29 -7.11
CA PRO A 175 -7.85 18.81 -7.34
C PRO A 175 -7.93 17.60 -8.29
N ASN A 176 -6.92 17.40 -9.14
CA ASN A 176 -6.89 16.35 -10.15
C ASN A 176 -5.97 15.18 -9.79
N LEU A 177 -5.46 15.14 -8.55
CA LEU A 177 -4.59 14.07 -8.08
C LEU A 177 -5.30 12.71 -8.13
N ARG A 178 -4.67 11.73 -8.77
CA ARG A 178 -5.15 10.36 -8.92
C ARG A 178 -4.27 9.34 -8.24
N GLU A 179 -2.95 9.56 -8.26
CA GLU A 179 -1.97 8.66 -7.68
C GLU A 179 -1.07 9.45 -6.73
N LEU A 180 -0.87 8.92 -5.53
CA LEU A 180 -0.10 9.55 -4.47
C LEU A 180 0.96 8.59 -3.96
N ILE A 181 2.19 9.07 -3.88
CA ILE A 181 3.30 8.46 -3.14
C ILE A 181 3.66 9.44 -2.04
N LEU A 182 3.54 9.01 -0.79
CA LEU A 182 3.79 9.83 0.38
C LEU A 182 5.30 10.06 0.59
N PRO A 183 5.70 11.08 1.34
CA PRO A 183 7.11 11.26 1.70
C PRO A 183 7.61 10.19 2.65
N ASN A 184 8.92 10.07 2.76
CA ASN A 184 9.56 9.26 3.78
C ASN A 184 9.08 9.70 5.16
N GLU A 185 8.99 8.74 6.09
CA GLU A 185 8.56 9.00 7.46
C GLU A 185 7.26 9.82 7.52
N TRP A 186 6.30 9.44 6.68
CA TRP A 186 4.99 10.07 6.66
C TRP A 186 4.33 9.96 8.03
N LEU A 187 4.07 11.11 8.66
CA LEU A 187 3.43 11.20 9.97
C LEU A 187 4.06 10.32 11.07
N SER A 188 5.33 9.89 10.92
CA SER A 188 6.05 9.07 11.91
C SER A 188 6.23 9.76 13.27
N LEU A 189 5.30 10.62 13.61
CA LEU A 189 5.20 11.29 14.90
C LEU A 189 4.46 10.38 15.89
N PRO A 190 4.80 10.45 17.17
CA PRO A 190 4.03 9.78 18.21
C PRO A 190 2.54 10.12 18.06
N GLU A 191 1.69 9.20 18.48
CA GLU A 191 0.24 9.26 18.29
C GLU A 191 -0.33 10.69 18.43
N PRO A 192 -1.41 11.04 17.70
CA PRO A 192 -1.98 12.41 17.67
C PRO A 192 -2.30 12.98 19.05
N ASN A 193 -2.34 12.11 20.05
CA ASN A 193 -2.66 12.51 21.42
C ASN A 193 -1.48 13.07 22.20
N ASP A 194 -0.23 12.85 21.76
CA ASP A 194 0.94 13.07 22.61
C ASP A 194 1.76 14.29 22.24
N SER A 195 1.68 14.81 21.01
CA SER A 195 2.39 16.03 20.65
C SER A 195 1.51 17.06 19.93
N PRO A 196 1.67 18.37 20.26
CA PRO A 196 0.95 19.44 19.56
C PRO A 196 1.18 19.43 18.04
N PRO A 197 2.42 19.20 17.53
CA PRO A 197 2.68 19.17 16.09
C PRO A 197 1.92 18.08 15.35
N ALA A 198 1.86 16.86 15.90
CA ALA A 198 1.10 15.77 15.27
C ALA A 198 -0.38 16.13 15.13
N LYS A 199 -0.98 16.71 16.17
CA LYS A 199 -2.39 17.15 16.16
C LYS A 199 -2.67 18.16 15.05
N GLN A 200 -1.74 19.05 14.77
CA GLN A 200 -1.88 20.04 13.70
C GLN A 200 -1.96 19.38 12.34
N LEU A 201 -1.01 18.47 12.03
CA LEU A 201 -0.98 17.75 10.74
C LEU A 201 -2.26 16.93 10.55
N TRP A 202 -2.64 16.15 11.55
CA TRP A 202 -3.84 15.33 11.53
C TRP A 202 -5.11 16.17 11.34
N SER A 203 -5.24 17.32 12.01
CA SER A 203 -6.44 18.15 11.89
C SER A 203 -6.67 18.68 10.48
N VAL A 204 -5.61 19.05 9.77
CA VAL A 204 -5.72 19.50 8.37
C VAL A 204 -6.03 18.34 7.43
N LEU A 205 -5.39 17.19 7.62
CA LEU A 205 -5.66 15.97 6.85
C LEU A 205 -7.12 15.52 7.02
N ASP A 206 -7.64 15.50 8.24
CA ASP A 206 -9.03 15.13 8.53
C ASP A 206 -10.02 16.05 7.78
N VAL A 207 -9.73 17.35 7.69
CA VAL A 207 -10.58 18.28 6.91
C VAL A 207 -10.51 17.96 5.42
N ILE A 208 -9.31 17.77 4.85
CA ILE A 208 -9.12 17.47 3.42
C ILE A 208 -9.88 16.19 3.04
N THR A 209 -9.66 15.14 3.82
CA THR A 209 -10.21 13.81 3.51
C THR A 209 -11.72 13.74 3.77
N CYS A 210 -12.22 14.45 4.77
CA CYS A 210 -13.65 14.61 5.00
C CYS A 210 -14.32 15.30 3.81
N GLU A 211 -13.79 16.41 3.32
CA GLU A 211 -14.35 17.10 2.16
C GLU A 211 -14.28 16.25 0.89
N ALA A 212 -13.18 15.54 0.66
CA ALA A 212 -13.01 14.61 -0.45
C ALA A 212 -14.04 13.47 -0.41
N GLY A 213 -14.33 12.95 0.79
CA GLY A 213 -15.31 11.89 1.01
C GLY A 213 -16.77 12.32 0.81
N LEU A 214 -17.10 13.56 1.19
CA LEU A 214 -18.46 14.09 1.10
C LEU A 214 -18.88 14.46 -0.33
N ARG A 215 -17.93 14.80 -1.19
CA ARG A 215 -18.21 15.32 -2.54
C ARG A 215 -17.38 14.61 -3.61
N PRO A 216 -17.58 13.29 -3.82
CA PRO A 216 -16.92 12.60 -4.90
C PRO A 216 -17.26 13.29 -6.23
N LEU A 217 -16.26 13.50 -7.10
CA LEU A 217 -16.35 14.22 -8.38
C LEU A 217 -16.49 15.76 -8.26
N SER A 218 -16.32 16.35 -7.09
CA SER A 218 -16.19 17.80 -6.93
C SER A 218 -14.78 18.27 -7.27
N ASN A 219 -14.59 19.61 -7.33
CA ASN A 219 -13.25 20.21 -7.41
C ASN A 219 -12.53 20.24 -6.04
N ALA A 220 -13.05 19.52 -5.04
CA ALA A 220 -12.39 19.37 -3.76
C ALA A 220 -11.07 18.58 -3.94
N SER A 221 -10.06 18.97 -3.21
CA SER A 221 -8.77 18.28 -3.25
C SER A 221 -8.95 16.81 -2.85
N LEU A 222 -8.13 15.93 -3.41
CA LEU A 222 -8.18 14.47 -3.24
C LEU A 222 -9.49 13.78 -3.67
N SER A 223 -10.51 14.51 -4.17
CA SER A 223 -11.78 13.89 -4.59
C SER A 223 -11.65 12.92 -5.78
N ARG A 224 -10.51 12.97 -6.49
CA ARG A 224 -10.17 12.08 -7.62
C ARG A 224 -9.03 11.10 -7.29
N LEU A 225 -8.51 11.13 -6.06
CA LEU A 225 -7.46 10.22 -5.63
C LEU A 225 -7.96 8.78 -5.69
N ASN A 226 -7.31 7.97 -6.53
CA ASN A 226 -7.71 6.57 -6.75
C ASN A 226 -6.72 5.58 -6.16
N LYS A 227 -5.42 5.96 -6.16
CA LYS A 227 -4.35 5.05 -5.71
C LYS A 227 -3.40 5.71 -4.73
N ILE A 228 -3.02 4.94 -3.71
CA ILE A 228 -1.86 5.22 -2.86
C ILE A 228 -0.81 4.16 -3.15
N LEU A 229 0.41 4.60 -3.43
CA LEU A 229 1.53 3.77 -3.86
C LEU A 229 2.59 3.69 -2.75
N PRO A 230 3.49 2.69 -2.80
CA PRO A 230 4.51 2.52 -1.76
C PRO A 230 5.43 3.74 -1.65
N TYR A 231 5.78 4.08 -0.41
CA TYR A 231 6.63 5.23 -0.05
C TYR A 231 7.76 4.86 0.90
N ALA A 232 8.05 3.57 1.03
CA ALA A 232 9.13 3.05 1.85
C ALA A 232 9.73 1.78 1.23
N HIS A 233 10.99 1.51 1.53
CA HIS A 233 11.60 0.20 1.33
C HIS A 233 11.20 -0.75 2.45
N VAL A 234 11.34 -2.07 2.22
CA VAL A 234 11.16 -3.04 3.30
C VAL A 234 12.40 -3.00 4.19
N SER A 235 12.21 -2.78 5.46
CA SER A 235 13.27 -2.70 6.46
C SER A 235 12.90 -3.47 7.71
N TYR A 236 13.89 -4.11 8.33
CA TYR A 236 13.74 -4.72 9.64
C TYR A 236 13.72 -3.67 10.77
N ARG A 237 14.38 -2.53 10.55
CA ARG A 237 14.55 -1.48 11.57
C ARG A 237 13.49 -0.41 11.50
N ASP A 238 13.12 0.01 10.29
CA ASP A 238 12.19 1.11 10.09
C ASP A 238 10.75 0.59 10.14
N ARG A 239 9.84 1.43 10.60
CA ARG A 239 8.46 1.09 10.82
C ARG A 239 7.56 2.26 10.46
N ASN A 240 6.66 2.02 9.53
CA ASN A 240 5.60 2.97 9.22
C ASN A 240 4.31 2.48 9.85
N ALA A 241 3.69 3.25 10.72
CA ALA A 241 2.48 2.81 11.37
C ALA A 241 1.31 2.77 10.37
N LEU A 242 0.58 1.66 10.30
CA LEU A 242 -0.59 1.55 9.41
C LEU A 242 -1.63 2.65 9.69
N ILE A 243 -1.71 3.10 10.94
CA ILE A 243 -2.63 4.17 11.37
C ILE A 243 -2.38 5.49 10.63
N GLU A 244 -1.18 5.75 10.14
CA GLU A 244 -0.82 6.94 9.36
C GLU A 244 -1.59 7.06 8.03
N LEU A 245 -2.12 5.94 7.55
CA LEU A 245 -2.94 5.89 6.34
C LEU A 245 -4.44 6.09 6.60
N ASN A 246 -4.85 6.14 7.86
CA ASN A 246 -6.25 6.31 8.27
C ASN A 246 -6.97 7.50 7.59
N PRO A 247 -6.33 8.66 7.38
CA PRO A 247 -6.99 9.77 6.71
C PRO A 247 -7.47 9.44 5.30
N PHE A 248 -6.74 8.60 4.56
CA PHE A 248 -7.04 8.29 3.17
C PHE A 248 -8.08 7.17 2.99
N LEU A 249 -8.22 6.30 3.98
CA LEU A 249 -9.09 5.12 3.90
C LEU A 249 -10.58 5.45 3.64
N PRO A 250 -11.18 6.52 4.21
CA PRO A 250 -12.59 6.85 3.99
C PRO A 250 -12.84 7.61 2.67
N ILE A 251 -11.81 8.02 1.94
CA ILE A 251 -11.95 8.72 0.66
C ILE A 251 -12.60 7.79 -0.35
N LYS A 252 -13.79 8.14 -0.82
CA LYS A 252 -14.61 7.25 -1.66
C LYS A 252 -14.03 6.94 -3.04
N SER A 253 -13.13 7.78 -3.55
CA SER A 253 -12.45 7.55 -4.82
C SER A 253 -11.21 6.65 -4.68
N VAL A 254 -10.71 6.40 -3.47
CA VAL A 254 -9.57 5.51 -3.23
C VAL A 254 -10.02 4.06 -3.33
N GLU A 255 -9.59 3.39 -4.38
CA GLU A 255 -9.91 1.99 -4.65
C GLU A 255 -8.69 1.06 -4.53
N HIS A 256 -7.47 1.61 -4.63
CA HIS A 256 -6.23 0.83 -4.62
C HIS A 256 -5.24 1.39 -3.59
N MET A 257 -4.70 0.50 -2.78
CA MET A 257 -3.65 0.84 -1.83
C MET A 257 -2.56 -0.23 -1.88
N HIS A 258 -1.34 0.23 -2.18
CA HIS A 258 -0.15 -0.60 -2.31
C HIS A 258 0.90 -0.06 -1.35
N ILE A 259 1.18 -0.78 -0.29
CA ILE A 259 2.01 -0.31 0.82
C ILE A 259 3.15 -1.29 1.07
N ALA A 260 4.29 -0.77 1.45
CA ALA A 260 5.41 -1.55 1.95
C ALA A 260 5.76 -1.13 3.38
N ASN A 261 6.30 -2.08 4.15
CA ASN A 261 6.95 -1.80 5.44
C ASN A 261 6.04 -1.21 6.54
N CYS A 262 4.74 -1.55 6.57
CA CYS A 262 3.87 -1.02 7.62
C CYS A 262 3.75 -1.97 8.83
N VAL A 263 3.41 -1.38 9.98
CA VAL A 263 3.24 -2.06 11.26
C VAL A 263 1.85 -1.77 11.83
N ALA A 264 1.20 -2.81 12.33
CA ALA A 264 -0.05 -2.72 13.09
C ALA A 264 -0.09 -3.88 14.10
N VAL A 265 0.60 -3.70 15.23
CA VAL A 265 0.80 -4.72 16.26
C VAL A 265 0.65 -4.12 17.63
N ASP A 266 -0.04 -4.82 18.52
CA ASP A 266 -0.10 -4.50 19.96
C ASP A 266 0.51 -5.66 20.78
N ASP A 267 1.82 -5.80 20.72
CA ASP A 267 2.58 -6.83 21.45
C ASP A 267 3.10 -6.35 22.82
N GLY A 268 2.70 -5.16 23.24
CA GLY A 268 3.20 -4.53 24.45
C GLY A 268 4.62 -3.95 24.33
N HIS A 269 5.28 -4.09 23.19
CA HIS A 269 6.61 -3.56 22.89
C HIS A 269 6.57 -2.55 21.75
N THR A 270 5.90 -2.89 20.66
CA THR A 270 5.80 -1.99 19.50
C THR A 270 4.84 -0.86 19.77
N GLY A 271 3.74 -1.15 20.47
CA GLY A 271 2.73 -0.16 20.82
C GLY A 271 2.16 0.62 19.64
N ILE A 272 2.09 0.00 18.44
CA ILE A 272 1.59 0.62 17.22
C ILE A 272 0.35 -0.14 16.72
N PRO A 273 -0.73 -0.24 17.53
CA PRO A 273 -1.95 -0.90 17.11
C PRO A 273 -2.66 -0.10 16.02
N PHE A 274 -3.34 -0.78 15.12
CA PHE A 274 -4.22 -0.12 14.18
C PHE A 274 -5.62 0.02 14.77
N THR A 275 -6.14 1.24 14.74
CA THR A 275 -7.52 1.53 15.10
C THR A 275 -8.19 2.36 14.01
N TRP A 276 -9.41 1.99 13.63
CA TRP A 276 -10.17 2.76 12.65
C TRP A 276 -10.70 4.06 13.28
N ARG A 277 -10.21 5.21 12.79
CA ARG A 277 -10.57 6.53 13.38
C ARG A 277 -11.90 7.07 12.87
N ASN A 278 -12.33 6.67 11.70
CA ASN A 278 -13.48 7.26 11.01
C ASN A 278 -14.78 6.52 11.32
N THR A 279 -15.27 6.63 12.56
CA THR A 279 -16.47 5.95 13.02
C THR A 279 -17.69 6.20 12.11
N GLY A 280 -18.36 5.12 11.72
CA GLY A 280 -19.52 5.17 10.83
C GLY A 280 -19.20 5.31 9.34
N GLN A 281 -17.92 5.34 8.95
CA GLN A 281 -17.50 5.34 7.55
C GLN A 281 -16.83 4.01 7.19
N THR A 282 -16.90 3.64 5.92
CA THR A 282 -16.22 2.48 5.34
C THR A 282 -15.39 2.92 4.15
N SER A 283 -14.35 2.17 3.84
CA SER A 283 -13.52 2.35 2.65
C SER A 283 -14.17 1.76 1.39
N ASN A 284 -13.83 2.30 0.25
CA ASN A 284 -14.15 1.73 -1.06
C ASN A 284 -13.00 0.91 -1.66
N LEU A 285 -12.00 0.57 -0.85
CA LEU A 285 -10.87 -0.23 -1.30
C LEU A 285 -11.33 -1.54 -1.95
N ARG A 286 -10.78 -1.80 -3.13
CA ARG A 286 -10.93 -3.04 -3.90
C ARG A 286 -9.66 -3.86 -3.91
N ILE A 287 -8.52 -3.18 -3.96
CA ILE A 287 -7.19 -3.81 -3.98
C ILE A 287 -6.36 -3.27 -2.83
N LEU A 288 -5.90 -4.16 -1.98
CA LEU A 288 -4.98 -3.89 -0.89
C LEU A 288 -3.79 -4.83 -0.99
N GLU A 289 -2.59 -4.28 -1.20
CA GLU A 289 -1.34 -5.02 -1.20
C GLU A 289 -0.42 -4.45 -0.09
N LEU A 290 0.03 -5.30 0.81
CA LEU A 290 0.80 -4.98 2.03
C LEU A 290 2.07 -5.83 2.02
N ALA A 291 3.14 -5.32 1.42
CA ALA A 291 4.41 -6.03 1.25
C ALA A 291 5.39 -5.75 2.40
N GLY A 292 6.00 -6.81 2.94
CA GLY A 292 6.97 -6.70 4.01
C GLY A 292 6.43 -6.02 5.28
N CYS A 293 5.19 -6.33 5.65
CA CYS A 293 4.48 -5.69 6.76
C CYS A 293 4.43 -6.59 8.01
N CYS A 294 4.27 -5.98 9.19
CA CYS A 294 4.08 -6.69 10.44
C CYS A 294 2.72 -6.32 11.04
N ILE A 295 1.71 -7.17 10.82
CA ILE A 295 0.33 -6.92 11.24
C ILE A 295 -0.17 -8.14 12.00
N ASP A 296 -0.75 -7.92 13.19
CA ASP A 296 -1.37 -8.96 13.99
C ASP A 296 -2.82 -9.23 13.56
N SER A 297 -3.46 -10.22 14.20
CA SER A 297 -4.84 -10.59 13.90
C SER A 297 -5.84 -9.51 14.29
N ASP A 298 -5.56 -8.70 15.29
CA ASP A 298 -6.43 -7.60 15.71
C ASP A 298 -6.32 -6.41 14.74
N GLY A 299 -5.11 -6.07 14.33
CA GLY A 299 -4.85 -5.02 13.33
C GLY A 299 -5.52 -5.31 11.98
N ILE A 300 -5.39 -6.54 11.46
CA ILE A 300 -6.07 -6.92 10.21
C ILE A 300 -7.58 -6.95 10.40
N THR A 301 -8.09 -7.47 11.52
CA THR A 301 -9.53 -7.50 11.81
C THR A 301 -10.13 -6.12 11.75
N GLU A 302 -9.52 -5.15 12.42
CA GLU A 302 -10.01 -3.78 12.45
C GLU A 302 -9.97 -3.12 11.05
N LEU A 303 -8.96 -3.43 10.24
CA LEU A 303 -8.86 -2.94 8.87
C LEU A 303 -9.94 -3.53 7.95
N VAL A 304 -10.06 -4.88 7.89
CA VAL A 304 -10.95 -5.55 6.95
C VAL A 304 -12.43 -5.38 7.30
N LYS A 305 -12.76 -5.19 8.56
CA LYS A 305 -14.11 -4.85 9.03
C LYS A 305 -14.65 -3.58 8.38
N HIS A 306 -13.78 -2.66 7.99
CA HIS A 306 -14.13 -1.39 7.39
C HIS A 306 -13.88 -1.32 5.87
N THR A 307 -13.51 -2.43 5.22
CA THR A 307 -13.24 -2.52 3.78
C THR A 307 -14.16 -3.51 3.06
N PRO A 308 -15.49 -3.34 3.09
CA PRO A 308 -16.48 -4.35 2.65
C PRO A 308 -16.46 -4.63 1.14
N HIS A 309 -15.73 -3.86 0.34
CA HIS A 309 -15.66 -3.99 -1.12
C HIS A 309 -14.36 -4.62 -1.63
N LEU A 310 -13.55 -5.14 -0.70
CA LEU A 310 -12.24 -5.71 -1.04
C LEU A 310 -12.41 -6.97 -1.91
N THR A 311 -11.75 -6.97 -3.06
CA THR A 311 -11.72 -8.09 -4.02
C THR A 311 -10.35 -8.74 -4.10
N THR A 312 -9.29 -7.99 -3.76
CA THR A 312 -7.91 -8.49 -3.73
C THR A 312 -7.23 -8.04 -2.46
N LEU A 313 -6.73 -8.98 -1.68
CA LEU A 313 -5.88 -8.75 -0.53
C LEU A 313 -4.61 -9.57 -0.68
N LYS A 314 -3.45 -8.89 -0.62
CA LYS A 314 -2.16 -9.55 -0.60
C LYS A 314 -1.35 -9.00 0.57
N TYR A 315 -0.81 -9.91 1.36
CA TYR A 315 -0.03 -9.61 2.54
C TYR A 315 1.22 -10.47 2.58
N SER A 316 2.37 -9.86 2.85
CA SER A 316 3.58 -10.59 3.21
C SER A 316 4.05 -10.18 4.60
N HIS A 317 4.25 -11.19 5.44
CA HIS A 317 4.67 -11.00 6.82
C HIS A 317 6.18 -10.80 6.89
N HIS A 318 6.59 -9.69 7.51
CA HIS A 318 7.98 -9.39 7.77
C HIS A 318 8.11 -8.81 9.17
N VAL A 319 8.72 -9.58 10.07
CA VAL A 319 8.92 -9.16 11.47
C VAL A 319 9.79 -7.89 11.54
N LYS A 320 9.52 -7.04 12.52
CA LYS A 320 10.26 -5.80 12.74
C LYS A 320 11.09 -5.85 14.01
N TRP A 321 12.18 -5.09 14.01
CA TRP A 321 13.09 -5.05 15.13
C TRP A 321 12.49 -4.40 16.37
N HIS A 322 12.53 -5.14 17.50
CA HIS A 322 12.18 -4.67 18.83
C HIS A 322 13.06 -5.29 19.91
N GLY A 323 14.04 -6.11 19.52
CA GLY A 323 14.81 -6.91 20.46
C GLY A 323 14.03 -8.07 21.08
N CYS A 324 12.91 -8.46 20.49
CA CYS A 324 12.08 -9.60 20.89
C CYS A 324 11.61 -10.40 19.69
N GLN A 325 11.31 -11.67 19.92
CA GLN A 325 10.64 -12.51 18.94
C GLN A 325 9.17 -12.16 18.90
N TYR A 326 8.58 -12.24 17.72
CA TYR A 326 7.18 -12.01 17.50
C TYR A 326 6.51 -13.27 16.95
N ASP A 327 5.68 -13.88 17.76
CA ASP A 327 4.88 -15.04 17.39
C ASP A 327 3.62 -14.57 16.63
N TRP A 328 3.39 -15.11 15.43
CA TRP A 328 2.31 -14.66 14.55
C TRP A 328 1.18 -15.67 14.46
N ASP A 329 -0.04 -15.23 14.73
CA ASP A 329 -1.26 -16.01 14.61
C ASP A 329 -1.85 -15.93 13.20
N ALA A 330 -1.23 -16.65 12.25
CA ALA A 330 -1.62 -16.66 10.85
C ALA A 330 -3.03 -17.22 10.61
N GLY A 331 -3.45 -18.19 11.41
CA GLY A 331 -4.78 -18.79 11.32
C GLY A 331 -5.88 -17.79 11.65
N ASN A 332 -5.77 -17.08 12.78
CA ASN A 332 -6.71 -16.03 13.13
C ASN A 332 -6.64 -14.83 12.18
N PHE A 333 -5.46 -14.51 11.65
CA PHE A 333 -5.29 -13.49 10.62
C PHE A 333 -6.14 -13.79 9.36
N VAL A 334 -6.04 -15.01 8.82
CA VAL A 334 -6.84 -15.44 7.64
C VAL A 334 -8.32 -15.54 7.98
N ARG A 335 -8.66 -16.02 9.19
CA ARG A 335 -10.05 -16.08 9.65
C ARG A 335 -10.71 -14.72 9.71
N ALA A 336 -10.03 -13.69 10.21
CA ALA A 336 -10.54 -12.33 10.23
C ALA A 336 -10.87 -11.81 8.82
N ILE A 337 -10.01 -12.13 7.83
CA ILE A 337 -10.26 -11.80 6.43
C ILE A 337 -11.49 -12.52 5.90
N GLU A 338 -11.63 -13.81 6.21
CA GLU A 338 -12.79 -14.63 5.84
C GLU A 338 -14.10 -14.06 6.40
N GLU A 339 -14.12 -13.75 7.70
CA GLU A 339 -15.31 -13.23 8.38
C GLU A 339 -15.82 -11.92 7.79
N HIS A 340 -14.92 -11.02 7.41
CA HIS A 340 -15.30 -9.67 6.97
C HIS A 340 -15.33 -9.49 5.45
N CYS A 341 -14.51 -10.21 4.70
CA CYS A 341 -14.36 -10.08 3.26
C CYS A 341 -14.70 -11.36 2.48
N GLY A 342 -15.09 -12.44 3.13
CA GLY A 342 -15.33 -13.74 2.49
C GLY A 342 -16.38 -13.74 1.38
N SER A 343 -17.34 -12.81 1.41
CA SER A 343 -18.36 -12.68 0.36
C SER A 343 -17.89 -11.92 -0.88
N THR A 344 -16.79 -11.17 -0.81
CA THR A 344 -16.34 -10.27 -1.89
C THR A 344 -14.95 -10.60 -2.41
N LEU A 345 -14.10 -11.23 -1.60
CA LEU A 345 -12.71 -11.48 -1.95
C LEU A 345 -12.59 -12.53 -3.06
N GLU A 346 -11.85 -12.19 -4.09
CA GLU A 346 -11.60 -13.03 -5.28
C GLU A 346 -10.15 -13.54 -5.32
N ASN A 347 -9.21 -12.75 -4.77
CA ASN A 347 -7.78 -13.08 -4.75
C ASN A 347 -7.21 -12.82 -3.36
N LEU A 348 -6.56 -13.81 -2.77
CA LEU A 348 -5.88 -13.73 -1.48
C LEU A 348 -4.44 -14.21 -1.61
N ALA A 349 -3.49 -13.44 -1.09
CA ALA A 349 -2.14 -13.90 -0.85
C ALA A 349 -1.74 -13.63 0.60
N VAL A 350 -1.18 -14.62 1.28
CA VAL A 350 -0.62 -14.49 2.63
C VAL A 350 0.68 -15.27 2.67
N THR A 351 1.79 -14.56 2.59
CA THR A 351 3.15 -15.12 2.51
C THR A 351 4.02 -14.63 3.66
N ILE A 352 5.15 -15.27 3.86
CA ILE A 352 6.13 -14.92 4.90
C ILE A 352 7.45 -14.56 4.24
N ASP A 353 7.88 -13.31 4.40
CA ASP A 353 9.19 -12.85 3.93
C ASP A 353 10.27 -13.07 5.00
N SER A 354 9.93 -12.77 6.25
CA SER A 354 10.82 -12.95 7.41
C SER A 354 10.00 -13.18 8.66
N LEU A 355 10.34 -14.22 9.40
CA LEU A 355 9.74 -14.56 10.67
C LEU A 355 10.85 -14.78 11.71
N ASP A 356 10.78 -13.99 12.79
CA ASP A 356 11.63 -14.18 13.97
C ASP A 356 10.71 -14.50 15.14
N GLY A 357 10.36 -15.79 15.26
CA GLY A 357 9.36 -16.31 16.15
C GLY A 357 8.68 -17.52 15.54
N MET A 358 7.43 -17.76 15.90
CA MET A 358 6.67 -18.93 15.47
C MET A 358 5.33 -18.54 14.85
N VAL A 359 4.83 -19.36 13.92
CA VAL A 359 3.43 -19.33 13.55
C VAL A 359 2.63 -20.02 14.65
N GLU A 360 1.82 -19.27 15.39
CA GLU A 360 1.06 -19.80 16.53
C GLU A 360 -0.06 -20.75 16.08
N THR A 361 -0.78 -20.36 15.03
CA THR A 361 -1.83 -21.19 14.43
C THR A 361 -1.80 -21.09 12.90
N GLY A 362 -2.20 -22.18 12.23
CA GLY A 362 -2.39 -22.21 10.79
C GLY A 362 -3.85 -22.11 10.40
N VAL A 363 -4.11 -22.06 9.10
CA VAL A 363 -5.45 -22.01 8.53
C VAL A 363 -6.14 -23.35 8.71
N ASP A 364 -7.27 -23.38 9.42
CA ASP A 364 -8.10 -24.56 9.61
C ASP A 364 -9.25 -24.69 8.60
N SER A 365 -9.74 -23.57 8.07
CA SER A 365 -10.79 -23.53 7.06
C SER A 365 -10.72 -22.23 6.26
N MET A 366 -11.12 -22.31 5.00
CA MET A 366 -11.38 -21.18 4.11
C MET A 366 -12.76 -21.32 3.44
N GLN A 367 -13.63 -22.17 4.00
CA GLN A 367 -14.93 -22.50 3.40
C GLN A 367 -15.91 -21.31 3.38
N GLY A 368 -15.70 -20.29 4.20
CA GLY A 368 -16.49 -19.06 4.25
C GLY A 368 -16.24 -18.11 3.07
N PHE A 369 -15.14 -18.28 2.32
CA PHE A 369 -14.90 -17.51 1.12
C PHE A 369 -15.80 -17.98 -0.03
N GLN A 370 -16.75 -17.13 -0.41
CA GLN A 370 -17.77 -17.49 -1.41
C GLN A 370 -17.30 -17.25 -2.85
N ARG A 371 -16.33 -16.35 -3.05
CA ARG A 371 -15.89 -15.89 -4.37
C ARG A 371 -14.39 -16.02 -4.61
N LEU A 372 -13.66 -16.62 -3.68
CA LEU A 372 -12.21 -16.76 -3.77
C LEU A 372 -11.85 -17.69 -4.94
N HIS A 373 -11.19 -17.17 -5.94
CA HIS A 373 -10.76 -17.90 -7.13
C HIS A 373 -9.28 -18.23 -7.11
N SER A 374 -8.46 -17.39 -6.50
CA SER A 374 -7.02 -17.56 -6.43
C SER A 374 -6.52 -17.36 -5.02
N VAL A 375 -5.67 -18.27 -4.56
CA VAL A 375 -4.98 -18.17 -3.28
C VAL A 375 -3.49 -18.44 -3.45
N GLU A 376 -2.67 -17.62 -2.82
CA GLU A 376 -1.22 -17.81 -2.70
C GLU A 376 -0.85 -17.79 -1.22
N LEU A 377 -0.39 -18.90 -0.66
CA LEU A 377 -0.07 -19.01 0.76
C LEU A 377 1.29 -19.67 0.95
N ASP A 378 1.99 -19.18 1.97
CA ASP A 378 3.15 -19.90 2.50
C ASP A 378 2.69 -21.21 3.16
N ILE A 379 3.50 -22.26 3.02
CA ILE A 379 3.19 -23.56 3.60
C ILE A 379 3.03 -23.50 5.13
N LEU A 380 3.77 -22.63 5.79
CA LEU A 380 3.66 -22.44 7.24
C LEU A 380 2.31 -21.84 7.66
N VAL A 381 1.69 -21.05 6.79
CA VAL A 381 0.35 -20.49 7.02
C VAL A 381 -0.70 -21.61 6.99
N PHE A 382 -0.55 -22.60 6.11
CA PHE A 382 -1.43 -23.78 6.11
C PHE A 382 -1.10 -24.77 7.22
N ALA A 383 0.17 -24.97 7.50
CA ALA A 383 0.69 -26.06 8.29
C ALA A 383 0.73 -25.79 9.80
N GLY A 384 0.45 -24.59 10.22
CA GLY A 384 0.39 -24.26 11.64
C GLY A 384 -0.72 -25.06 12.36
N PRO A 385 -0.65 -25.16 13.70
CA PRO A 385 -1.69 -25.83 14.47
C PRO A 385 -3.05 -25.14 14.29
N PRO A 386 -4.18 -25.87 14.36
CA PRO A 386 -5.51 -25.26 14.26
C PRO A 386 -5.71 -24.17 15.32
N PRO A 387 -6.41 -23.06 14.98
CA PRO A 387 -6.71 -22.01 15.94
C PRO A 387 -7.38 -22.53 17.20
N GLY A 388 -6.97 -22.01 18.36
CA GLY A 388 -7.52 -22.41 19.66
C GLY A 388 -7.12 -23.79 20.14
N SER A 389 -6.25 -24.50 19.42
CA SER A 389 -5.79 -25.84 19.85
C SER A 389 -4.89 -25.82 21.08
N GLY A 390 -4.32 -24.67 21.43
CA GLY A 390 -3.27 -24.52 22.44
C GLY A 390 -1.93 -25.16 22.03
N LEU A 391 -1.83 -25.62 20.80
CA LEU A 391 -0.62 -26.21 20.24
C LEU A 391 0.13 -25.12 19.47
N ARG A 392 1.41 -24.96 19.76
CA ARG A 392 2.30 -24.10 18.98
C ARG A 392 3.18 -24.97 18.08
N GLN A 393 3.46 -24.48 16.90
CA GLN A 393 4.50 -25.02 16.07
C GLN A 393 5.85 -24.63 16.71
N GLY A 394 6.48 -25.55 17.41
CA GLY A 394 7.73 -25.26 18.13
C GLY A 394 8.94 -25.42 17.24
N THR A 395 9.96 -24.63 17.50
CA THR A 395 11.33 -24.96 17.10
C THR A 395 11.79 -26.23 17.85
N ILE A 396 12.68 -26.99 17.24
CA ILE A 396 13.23 -28.24 17.80
C ILE A 396 13.79 -28.05 19.22
N ASP A 397 14.28 -26.87 19.55
CA ASP A 397 14.86 -26.55 20.86
C ASP A 397 13.85 -26.49 22.01
N ASN A 398 12.56 -26.28 21.75
CA ASN A 398 11.55 -26.13 22.78
C ASN A 398 10.73 -27.41 23.06
N GLY A 399 11.09 -28.54 22.45
CA GLY A 399 10.46 -29.82 22.70
C GLY A 399 9.04 -29.97 22.15
N TYR A 400 8.53 -29.01 21.38
CA TYR A 400 7.27 -29.14 20.67
C TYR A 400 7.47 -30.02 19.45
N LYS A 401 6.80 -31.14 19.42
CA LYS A 401 6.73 -31.97 18.22
C LYS A 401 5.54 -31.55 17.40
N TYR A 402 5.79 -31.04 16.22
CA TYR A 402 4.77 -30.83 15.21
C TYR A 402 4.13 -32.17 14.84
N ASP A 403 2.83 -32.29 15.08
CA ASP A 403 2.09 -33.51 14.75
C ASP A 403 1.55 -33.43 13.34
N ILE A 404 2.37 -33.90 12.38
CA ILE A 404 2.03 -33.93 10.95
C ILE A 404 0.66 -34.60 10.69
N SER A 405 0.22 -35.52 11.55
CA SER A 405 -1.08 -36.16 11.39
C SER A 405 -2.27 -35.19 11.54
N LYS A 406 -2.03 -34.05 12.14
CA LYS A 406 -3.02 -32.99 12.35
C LYS A 406 -2.99 -31.89 11.30
N VAL A 407 -2.06 -31.92 10.33
CA VAL A 407 -2.07 -31.00 9.20
C VAL A 407 -3.34 -31.25 8.40
N PRO A 408 -4.20 -30.24 8.22
CA PRO A 408 -5.44 -30.41 7.49
C PRO A 408 -5.16 -30.69 6.00
N CYS A 409 -6.06 -31.40 5.36
CA CYS A 409 -5.96 -31.65 3.91
C CYS A 409 -6.43 -30.40 3.14
N LEU A 410 -5.79 -30.07 2.03
CA LEU A 410 -6.21 -28.95 1.17
C LEU A 410 -7.69 -29.05 0.75
N ALA A 411 -8.18 -30.25 0.49
CA ALA A 411 -9.58 -30.48 0.13
C ALA A 411 -10.58 -30.07 1.25
N ASP A 412 -10.15 -30.13 2.50
CA ASP A 412 -10.98 -29.78 3.65
C ASP A 412 -10.92 -28.26 3.93
N ILE A 413 -9.81 -27.60 3.58
CA ILE A 413 -9.59 -26.19 3.84
C ILE A 413 -10.18 -25.31 2.74
N LEU A 414 -9.91 -25.64 1.47
CA LEU A 414 -10.16 -24.78 0.33
C LEU A 414 -11.65 -24.58 0.06
N PRO A 415 -12.10 -23.36 -0.31
CA PRO A 415 -13.49 -23.12 -0.68
C PRO A 415 -13.82 -23.73 -2.03
N ARG A 416 -15.10 -23.98 -2.29
CA ARG A 416 -15.58 -24.56 -3.56
C ARG A 416 -15.32 -23.69 -4.79
N SER A 417 -15.23 -22.37 -4.59
CA SER A 417 -15.00 -21.40 -5.65
C SER A 417 -13.57 -21.36 -6.17
N ILE A 418 -12.62 -22.03 -5.48
CA ILE A 418 -11.18 -21.92 -5.78
C ILE A 418 -10.85 -22.55 -7.14
N LYS A 419 -10.02 -21.85 -7.93
CA LYS A 419 -9.55 -22.31 -9.23
C LYS A 419 -8.04 -22.45 -9.28
N GLN A 420 -7.33 -21.62 -8.52
CA GLN A 420 -5.88 -21.58 -8.51
C GLN A 420 -5.35 -21.54 -7.07
N VAL A 421 -4.40 -22.40 -6.79
CA VAL A 421 -3.67 -22.44 -5.52
C VAL A 421 -2.18 -22.35 -5.81
N SER A 422 -1.52 -21.40 -5.18
CA SER A 422 -0.05 -21.30 -5.15
C SER A 422 0.42 -21.53 -3.72
N LEU A 423 1.28 -22.53 -3.53
CA LEU A 423 1.93 -22.83 -2.26
C LEU A 423 3.38 -22.42 -2.35
N PHE A 424 3.83 -21.65 -1.39
CA PHE A 424 5.23 -21.26 -1.29
C PHE A 424 5.89 -22.02 -0.12
N VAL A 425 7.01 -22.68 -0.42
CA VAL A 425 7.84 -23.35 0.59
C VAL A 425 9.07 -22.47 0.79
N PRO A 426 9.23 -21.83 1.95
CA PRO A 426 10.37 -20.96 2.20
C PRO A 426 11.66 -21.75 2.15
N SER A 427 12.78 -21.10 1.85
CA SER A 427 14.09 -21.71 1.96
C SER A 427 14.44 -21.88 3.44
N SER A 428 14.38 -23.11 3.94
CA SER A 428 14.88 -23.38 5.28
C SER A 428 16.40 -23.20 5.33
N THR A 429 16.87 -22.58 6.39
CA THR A 429 18.32 -22.38 6.63
C THR A 429 19.01 -23.64 7.17
N GLY A 430 18.29 -24.78 7.31
CA GLY A 430 18.83 -26.02 7.86
C GLY A 430 18.18 -27.31 7.32
N ASP A 431 18.97 -28.37 7.12
CA ASP A 431 18.52 -29.68 6.61
C ASP A 431 17.39 -30.34 7.44
N ALA A 432 17.29 -30.01 8.73
CA ALA A 432 16.29 -30.59 9.63
C ALA A 432 14.90 -30.02 9.38
N ASP A 433 14.79 -28.75 9.03
CA ASP A 433 13.50 -28.06 8.79
C ASP A 433 12.90 -28.45 7.45
N ALA A 434 13.75 -28.66 6.44
CA ALA A 434 13.32 -29.10 5.11
C ALA A 434 12.57 -30.44 5.12
N GLY A 435 12.96 -31.37 5.98
CA GLY A 435 12.25 -32.62 6.16
C GLY A 435 10.81 -32.45 6.70
N ILE A 436 10.59 -31.46 7.57
CA ILE A 436 9.26 -31.12 8.13
C ILE A 436 8.41 -30.47 7.04
N GLU A 437 8.95 -29.56 6.27
CA GLU A 437 8.25 -28.87 5.19
C GLU A 437 7.77 -29.83 4.11
N LEU A 438 8.62 -30.76 3.67
CA LEU A 438 8.24 -31.80 2.71
C LEU A 438 7.15 -32.74 3.25
N GLN A 439 7.25 -33.14 4.52
CA GLN A 439 6.22 -33.97 5.15
C GLN A 439 4.89 -33.22 5.30
N THR A 440 4.96 -31.92 5.57
CA THR A 440 3.80 -31.04 5.63
C THR A 440 3.13 -30.93 4.26
N LEU A 441 3.92 -30.70 3.21
CA LEU A 441 3.42 -30.67 1.85
C LEU A 441 2.73 -32.01 1.49
N ALA A 442 3.38 -33.15 1.80
CA ALA A 442 2.79 -34.47 1.57
C ALA A 442 1.48 -34.65 2.34
N SER A 443 1.37 -34.10 3.57
CA SER A 443 0.16 -34.18 4.36
C SER A 443 -0.98 -33.35 3.79
N LEU A 444 -0.71 -32.15 3.29
CA LEU A 444 -1.70 -31.29 2.62
C LEU A 444 -2.35 -31.99 1.43
N PHE A 445 -1.59 -32.82 0.72
CA PHE A 445 -2.08 -33.55 -0.48
C PHE A 445 -2.58 -34.97 -0.20
N ARG A 446 -2.42 -35.51 1.03
CA ARG A 446 -2.64 -36.94 1.37
C ARG A 446 -4.00 -37.50 1.00
N GLN A 447 -5.05 -36.71 1.05
CA GLN A 447 -6.42 -37.14 0.80
C GLN A 447 -7.03 -36.49 -0.46
N TYR A 448 -6.20 -35.90 -1.27
CA TYR A 448 -6.66 -35.26 -2.49
C TYR A 448 -6.96 -36.32 -3.58
N ALA A 449 -7.79 -37.30 -3.23
CA ALA A 449 -8.33 -38.24 -4.19
C ALA A 449 -9.65 -37.66 -4.71
N PRO A 450 -9.88 -37.60 -6.03
CA PRO A 450 -11.13 -37.13 -6.57
C PRO A 450 -12.23 -38.11 -6.17
N SER A 451 -12.97 -37.82 -5.10
CA SER A 451 -14.18 -38.53 -4.81
C SER A 451 -15.32 -37.87 -5.56
N GLU A 452 -15.98 -38.64 -6.42
CA GLU A 452 -17.14 -38.19 -7.21
C GLU A 452 -18.36 -37.81 -6.34
N THR A 453 -18.27 -37.95 -5.01
CA THR A 453 -19.39 -37.84 -4.08
C THR A 453 -19.39 -36.60 -3.18
N LEU A 454 -18.30 -35.85 -3.08
CA LEU A 454 -18.22 -34.62 -2.29
C LEU A 454 -17.88 -33.50 -3.23
N GLY A 455 -18.82 -32.58 -3.50
CA GLY A 455 -18.70 -31.44 -4.42
C GLY A 455 -17.34 -30.74 -4.32
N GLN A 456 -16.39 -31.25 -5.11
CA GLN A 456 -15.00 -30.76 -5.10
C GLN A 456 -14.92 -29.37 -5.72
N PRO A 457 -14.01 -28.53 -5.22
CA PRO A 457 -13.74 -27.25 -5.83
C PRO A 457 -13.34 -27.45 -7.31
N ASP A 458 -13.73 -26.51 -8.15
CA ASP A 458 -13.36 -26.43 -9.57
C ASP A 458 -11.87 -26.08 -9.73
N LEU A 459 -11.00 -26.66 -8.90
CA LEU A 459 -9.57 -26.39 -8.88
C LEU A 459 -8.94 -26.79 -10.22
N VAL A 460 -8.39 -25.82 -10.91
CA VAL A 460 -7.82 -25.96 -12.25
C VAL A 460 -6.30 -26.07 -12.20
N GLU A 461 -5.68 -25.36 -11.25
CA GLU A 461 -4.24 -25.16 -11.25
C GLU A 461 -3.66 -25.13 -9.82
N VAL A 462 -2.59 -25.88 -9.60
CA VAL A 462 -1.80 -25.86 -8.35
C VAL A 462 -0.34 -25.58 -8.71
N HIS A 463 0.22 -24.56 -8.09
CA HIS A 463 1.65 -24.23 -8.21
C HIS A 463 2.32 -24.45 -6.87
N VAL A 464 3.52 -24.99 -6.89
CA VAL A 464 4.38 -25.09 -5.70
C VAL A 464 5.69 -24.38 -6.01
N GLY A 465 5.95 -23.27 -5.33
CA GLY A 465 7.19 -22.51 -5.43
C GLY A 465 8.15 -22.86 -4.31
N PHE A 466 9.45 -22.85 -4.59
CA PHE A 466 10.51 -23.08 -3.61
C PHE A 466 11.43 -21.87 -3.56
N GLY A 467 11.71 -21.34 -2.36
CA GLY A 467 12.85 -20.43 -2.18
C GLY A 467 14.17 -21.18 -2.41
N HIS A 468 15.12 -20.60 -3.02
CA HIS A 468 16.52 -20.99 -3.34
C HIS A 468 16.99 -22.47 -3.25
N ALA A 469 16.13 -23.45 -2.97
CA ALA A 469 16.52 -24.84 -2.70
C ALA A 469 16.20 -25.76 -3.90
N TYR A 470 17.06 -25.78 -4.91
CA TYR A 470 17.07 -26.82 -5.96
C TYR A 470 17.17 -28.26 -5.41
N ALA A 471 17.51 -28.42 -4.11
CA ALA A 471 17.81 -29.73 -3.53
C ALA A 471 16.60 -30.65 -3.39
N TYR A 472 15.36 -30.12 -3.38
CA TYR A 472 14.14 -30.90 -3.03
C TYR A 472 13.17 -31.11 -4.18
N ALA A 473 13.48 -30.66 -5.39
CA ALA A 473 12.60 -30.81 -6.54
C ALA A 473 12.26 -32.29 -6.84
N ASP A 474 13.20 -33.18 -6.63
CA ASP A 474 12.99 -34.62 -6.88
C ASP A 474 12.16 -35.27 -5.75
N GLU A 475 12.32 -34.87 -4.50
CA GLU A 475 11.50 -35.32 -3.37
C GLU A 475 10.05 -34.85 -3.51
N VAL A 476 9.82 -33.62 -3.91
CA VAL A 476 8.49 -33.12 -4.20
C VAL A 476 7.86 -33.89 -5.35
N ARG A 477 8.60 -34.12 -6.42
CA ARG A 477 8.13 -34.96 -7.53
C ARG A 477 7.76 -36.37 -7.03
N GLN A 478 8.55 -36.98 -6.16
CA GLN A 478 8.24 -38.28 -5.57
C GLN A 478 6.98 -38.26 -4.69
N ILE A 479 6.74 -37.16 -3.95
CA ILE A 479 5.50 -37.00 -3.17
C ILE A 479 4.30 -36.98 -4.10
N PHE A 480 4.37 -36.24 -5.20
CA PHE A 480 3.29 -36.18 -6.19
C PHE A 480 3.13 -37.50 -6.96
N ASP A 481 4.23 -38.14 -7.35
CA ASP A 481 4.22 -39.42 -8.05
C ASP A 481 3.71 -40.58 -7.17
N ALA A 482 3.99 -40.56 -5.88
CA ALA A 482 3.48 -41.54 -4.93
C ALA A 482 1.94 -41.48 -4.76
N HIS A 483 1.34 -40.32 -5.00
CA HIS A 483 -0.12 -40.13 -4.99
C HIS A 483 -0.74 -40.38 -6.38
N ASN A 484 0.09 -40.52 -7.42
CA ASN A 484 -0.30 -40.82 -8.79
C ASN A 484 -0.39 -42.33 -8.98
N ASP A 485 -1.37 -42.98 -8.36
CA ASP A 485 -1.65 -44.37 -8.65
C ASP A 485 -2.14 -44.48 -10.12
N SER A 486 -1.21 -44.89 -10.99
CA SER A 486 -1.41 -45.04 -12.44
C SER A 486 -2.54 -45.98 -12.84
N SER A 487 -3.18 -46.63 -11.86
CA SER A 487 -4.32 -47.54 -12.10
C SER A 487 -5.67 -46.82 -12.13
N LYS A 488 -5.73 -45.51 -11.73
CA LYS A 488 -6.96 -44.72 -11.79
C LYS A 488 -6.73 -43.47 -12.64
N PRO A 489 -7.50 -43.27 -13.71
CA PRO A 489 -7.39 -42.06 -14.52
C PRO A 489 -7.82 -40.85 -13.67
N ASN A 490 -6.86 -40.17 -13.14
CA ASN A 490 -7.08 -39.03 -12.25
C ASN A 490 -7.12 -37.76 -13.12
N ARG A 491 -8.31 -37.33 -13.54
CA ARG A 491 -8.53 -36.15 -14.40
C ARG A 491 -7.99 -34.83 -13.79
N LEU A 492 -7.68 -34.80 -12.51
CA LEU A 492 -7.09 -33.64 -11.85
C LEU A 492 -5.58 -33.51 -12.10
N MET A 493 -4.86 -34.64 -12.22
CA MET A 493 -3.41 -34.60 -12.39
C MET A 493 -2.95 -34.24 -13.79
N ASP A 494 -3.78 -34.39 -14.80
CA ASP A 494 -3.52 -33.82 -16.14
C ASP A 494 -3.52 -32.29 -16.16
N LYS A 495 -3.99 -31.66 -15.06
CA LYS A 495 -4.09 -30.21 -14.86
C LYS A 495 -3.11 -29.66 -13.81
N TRP A 496 -2.38 -30.52 -13.14
CA TRP A 496 -1.38 -30.10 -12.15
C TRP A 496 -0.05 -29.87 -12.83
N HIS A 497 0.24 -28.63 -13.07
CA HIS A 497 1.58 -28.22 -13.49
C HIS A 497 2.48 -28.08 -12.28
N VAL A 498 2.89 -29.21 -11.69
CA VAL A 498 4.06 -29.21 -10.82
C VAL A 498 5.26 -29.26 -11.75
N ASP A 499 5.68 -28.15 -12.23
CA ASP A 499 6.95 -28.03 -12.92
C ASP A 499 8.02 -27.66 -11.88
N PRO A 500 8.84 -28.63 -11.43
CA PRO A 500 9.94 -28.35 -10.51
C PRO A 500 11.03 -27.48 -11.14
N THR A 501 10.95 -27.24 -12.46
CA THR A 501 11.83 -26.30 -13.16
C THR A 501 11.29 -24.88 -13.17
N ILE A 502 10.04 -24.64 -12.74
CA ILE A 502 9.51 -23.29 -12.54
C ILE A 502 9.98 -22.74 -11.18
N THR A 503 11.29 -22.70 -10.99
CA THR A 503 11.96 -21.87 -9.99
C THR A 503 11.87 -20.38 -10.34
N ASP A 504 11.37 -20.04 -11.54
CA ASP A 504 11.31 -18.69 -12.07
C ASP A 504 9.93 -18.03 -11.93
N ARG A 505 8.93 -18.69 -11.32
CA ARG A 505 7.68 -18.00 -11.01
C ARG A 505 7.91 -17.12 -9.81
N LYS A 506 7.95 -15.83 -10.06
CA LYS A 506 8.01 -14.81 -9.02
C LYS A 506 6.80 -14.93 -8.10
N THR A 507 7.03 -14.81 -6.80
CA THR A 507 5.97 -14.60 -5.83
C THR A 507 5.30 -13.24 -6.10
N TRP A 508 4.11 -13.04 -5.58
CA TRP A 508 3.45 -11.74 -5.69
C TRP A 508 4.29 -10.61 -5.08
N VAL A 509 5.11 -10.92 -4.07
CA VAL A 509 6.00 -9.97 -3.41
C VAL A 509 7.15 -9.55 -4.31
N GLU A 510 7.78 -10.51 -5.01
CA GLU A 510 8.84 -10.22 -5.98
C GLU A 510 8.31 -9.36 -7.13
N ASP A 511 7.10 -9.67 -7.65
CA ASP A 511 6.42 -8.84 -8.64
C ASP A 511 6.13 -7.42 -8.12
N PHE A 512 5.72 -7.31 -6.86
CA PHE A 512 5.47 -6.03 -6.19
C PHE A 512 6.76 -5.22 -6.08
N HIS A 513 7.85 -5.83 -5.61
CA HIS A 513 9.15 -5.19 -5.47
C HIS A 513 9.70 -4.71 -6.81
N GLU A 514 9.60 -5.53 -7.85
CA GLU A 514 10.04 -5.13 -9.18
C GLU A 514 9.20 -3.98 -9.73
N LYS A 515 7.87 -4.10 -9.63
CA LYS A 515 6.92 -3.11 -10.15
C LYS A 515 7.11 -1.73 -9.54
N TYR A 516 7.36 -1.66 -8.24
CA TYR A 516 7.47 -0.41 -7.51
C TYR A 516 8.92 -0.03 -7.18
N ALA A 517 9.89 -0.83 -7.63
CA ALA A 517 11.32 -0.67 -7.33
C ALA A 517 11.58 -0.54 -5.81
N ILE A 518 10.95 -1.42 -5.03
CA ILE A 518 11.15 -1.57 -3.59
C ILE A 518 12.37 -2.46 -3.35
N SER A 519 13.22 -2.11 -2.38
CA SER A 519 14.35 -2.94 -1.93
C SER A 519 14.16 -3.39 -0.49
N TYR A 520 15.01 -4.33 -0.06
CA TYR A 520 15.22 -4.68 1.34
C TYR A 520 16.45 -3.93 1.84
N ASP A 521 16.32 -3.22 2.97
CA ASP A 521 17.40 -2.51 3.67
C ASP A 521 17.97 -3.33 4.83
#